data_cdf4e4c680fcab35fe61e55a24df89fd
#
_entry.id   cdf4e4c680fcab35fe61e55a24df89fd
#
_cell.length_a   1.000
_cell.length_b   1.000
_cell.length_c   1.000
_cell.angle_alpha   90.00
_cell.angle_beta   90.00
_cell.angle_gamma   90.00
#
_symmetry.space_group_name_H-M   'P 1'
#
loop_
_entity.id
_entity.type
_entity.pdbx_description
1 polymer ?
#
loop_
_entity_poly.entity_id
_entity_poly.type
_entity_poly.pdbx_seq_one_letter_code
_entity_poly.pdbx_strand_id
1 'polypeptide(L)'
;MNVKKWLRGLCAAVLCVAYVGTAGAAELQKVPTAWMGAQETFPIWYAKQKGWDKEVGLDVELLYFSSGMDALSTLPAKTWVFGGMGAIPALMGALRHDTYVIANCNDEAMVNAVMVRPDSPIMKTKGYNKSYPNVYGTPESVKGKTVLCTTVSSAHFALSSWLKALGLTEKDVTIKNMDQASALAAFEYGIGDIVTLWAPLTYVAKARLGSGQHAA
;
A
#
# COMPACT_ATOMS: atom_id res chain seq x y z
N MET A 1 -28.49 45.95 58.88
CA MET A 1 -28.14 45.33 57.55
C MET A 1 -27.10 44.27 57.81
N ASN A 2 -27.39 43.01 57.58
CA ASN A 2 -26.72 41.86 58.20
C ASN A 2 -25.52 41.41 57.34
N VAL A 3 -24.34 41.91 57.64
CA VAL A 3 -23.06 41.63 56.91
C VAL A 3 -22.73 40.13 56.80
N LYS A 4 -23.20 39.31 57.74
CA LYS A 4 -23.07 37.83 57.71
C LYS A 4 -23.78 37.12 56.59
N LYS A 5 -24.87 37.71 56.01
CA LYS A 5 -25.58 37.14 54.85
C LYS A 5 -24.85 37.41 53.53
N TRP A 6 -24.13 38.51 53.44
CA TRP A 6 -23.30 38.87 52.26
C TRP A 6 -22.06 38.01 52.13
N LEU A 7 -21.39 37.69 53.23
CA LEU A 7 -20.21 36.80 53.20
C LEU A 7 -20.56 35.36 52.80
N ARG A 8 -21.79 34.86 53.19
CA ARG A 8 -22.22 33.51 52.76
C ARG A 8 -22.55 33.43 51.29
N GLY A 9 -23.02 34.49 50.68
CA GLY A 9 -23.28 34.58 49.24
C GLY A 9 -22.01 34.65 48.41
N LEU A 10 -20.96 35.35 48.90
CA LEU A 10 -19.68 35.45 48.20
C LEU A 10 -18.90 34.13 48.24
N CYS A 11 -18.93 33.37 49.32
CA CYS A 11 -18.27 32.07 49.40
C CYS A 11 -18.92 31.01 48.52
N ALA A 12 -20.25 31.05 48.32
CA ALA A 12 -20.94 30.15 47.41
C ALA A 12 -20.65 30.46 45.93
N ALA A 13 -20.52 31.73 45.56
CA ALA A 13 -20.19 32.13 44.19
C ALA A 13 -18.73 31.81 43.80
N VAL A 14 -17.79 31.93 44.77
CA VAL A 14 -16.38 31.58 44.51
C VAL A 14 -16.16 30.07 44.44
N LEU A 15 -16.95 29.24 45.12
CA LEU A 15 -16.87 27.79 45.03
C LEU A 15 -17.48 27.23 43.72
N CYS A 16 -18.42 27.94 43.05
CA CYS A 16 -18.93 27.55 41.77
C CYS A 16 -18.00 27.88 40.58
N VAL A 17 -17.08 28.83 40.71
CA VAL A 17 -16.11 29.20 39.67
C VAL A 17 -14.87 28.29 39.67
N ALA A 18 -14.60 27.59 40.78
CA ALA A 18 -13.45 26.69 40.92
C ALA A 18 -13.70 25.28 40.32
N TYR A 19 -14.93 24.99 39.77
CA TYR A 19 -15.29 23.73 39.13
C TYR A 19 -15.46 23.87 37.59
N VAL A 20 -14.89 24.94 37.01
CA VAL A 20 -14.51 24.86 35.59
C VAL A 20 -13.26 23.98 35.57
N GLY A 21 -13.52 22.67 35.67
CA GLY A 21 -12.49 21.66 35.57
C GLY A 21 -11.67 21.99 34.34
N THR A 22 -10.38 22.04 34.47
CA THR A 22 -9.46 21.82 33.39
C THR A 22 -9.94 20.53 32.73
N ALA A 23 -10.70 20.65 31.63
CA ALA A 23 -10.85 19.57 30.69
C ALA A 23 -9.43 19.31 30.22
N GLY A 24 -8.69 18.51 30.96
CA GLY A 24 -7.40 17.99 30.52
C GLY A 24 -7.67 17.42 29.15
N ALA A 25 -6.96 17.91 28.15
CA ALA A 25 -7.03 17.32 26.83
C ALA A 25 -6.87 15.81 27.01
N ALA A 26 -7.90 15.04 26.66
CA ALA A 26 -7.84 13.59 26.82
C ALA A 26 -6.57 13.13 26.11
N GLU A 27 -5.75 12.34 26.80
CA GLU A 27 -4.52 11.83 26.23
C GLU A 27 -4.88 10.99 25.01
N LEU A 28 -4.33 11.36 23.85
CA LEU A 28 -4.62 10.65 22.60
C LEU A 28 -4.02 9.24 22.66
N GLN A 29 -4.80 8.25 22.28
CA GLN A 29 -4.31 6.88 22.16
C GLN A 29 -3.38 6.77 20.95
N LYS A 30 -2.10 6.47 21.17
CA LYS A 30 -1.16 6.20 20.09
C LYS A 30 -1.48 4.88 19.39
N VAL A 31 -1.58 4.92 18.08
CA VAL A 31 -1.91 3.76 17.24
C VAL A 31 -0.88 3.65 16.11
N PRO A 32 0.16 2.84 16.27
CA PRO A 32 1.12 2.58 15.19
C PRO A 32 0.47 1.72 14.11
N THR A 33 0.66 2.11 12.85
CA THR A 33 0.03 1.49 11.69
C THR A 33 1.04 1.23 10.57
N ALA A 34 0.86 0.14 9.81
CA ALA A 34 1.80 -0.31 8.79
C ALA A 34 1.31 0.02 7.38
N TRP A 35 2.15 0.69 6.59
CA TRP A 35 1.80 1.17 5.25
C TRP A 35 2.98 1.03 4.29
N MET A 36 2.69 1.15 3.01
CA MET A 36 3.68 1.24 1.94
C MET A 36 3.56 2.59 1.22
N GLY A 37 4.56 2.97 0.43
CA GLY A 37 4.48 4.11 -0.48
C GLY A 37 3.57 3.79 -1.67
N ALA A 38 2.29 3.51 -1.41
CA ALA A 38 1.30 3.05 -2.37
C ALA A 38 -0.02 3.82 -2.20
N GLN A 39 -0.91 3.71 -3.17
CA GLN A 39 -2.13 4.53 -3.19
C GLN A 39 -3.09 4.24 -2.05
N GLU A 40 -3.11 3.02 -1.52
CA GLU A 40 -3.94 2.64 -0.37
C GLU A 40 -3.57 3.38 0.91
N THR A 41 -2.39 3.96 0.98
CA THR A 41 -1.95 4.78 2.12
C THR A 41 -2.55 6.18 2.09
N PHE A 42 -3.00 6.66 0.92
CA PHE A 42 -3.49 8.03 0.79
C PHE A 42 -4.67 8.37 1.73
N PRO A 43 -5.71 7.54 1.89
CA PRO A 43 -6.85 7.88 2.75
C PRO A 43 -6.44 8.11 4.21
N ILE A 44 -5.60 7.25 4.79
CA ILE A 44 -5.18 7.39 6.18
C ILE A 44 -4.19 8.55 6.36
N TRP A 45 -3.28 8.74 5.41
CA TRP A 45 -2.39 9.90 5.39
C TRP A 45 -3.21 11.20 5.35
N TYR A 46 -4.22 11.30 4.48
CA TYR A 46 -5.08 12.46 4.37
C TYR A 46 -5.89 12.70 5.64
N ALA A 47 -6.48 11.67 6.22
CA ALA A 47 -7.20 11.76 7.50
C ALA A 47 -6.30 12.32 8.61
N LYS A 48 -5.05 11.85 8.68
CA LYS A 48 -4.06 12.37 9.63
C LYS A 48 -3.71 13.85 9.35
N GLN A 49 -3.52 14.25 8.09
CA GLN A 49 -3.27 15.66 7.72
C GLN A 49 -4.44 16.58 8.11
N LYS A 50 -5.66 16.05 8.09
CA LYS A 50 -6.86 16.79 8.51
C LYS A 50 -7.09 16.76 10.02
N GLY A 51 -6.37 15.95 10.76
CA GLY A 51 -6.53 15.78 12.21
C GLY A 51 -7.76 14.95 12.61
N TRP A 52 -8.36 14.20 11.68
CA TRP A 52 -9.55 13.38 11.94
C TRP A 52 -9.27 12.24 12.92
N ASP A 53 -8.06 11.73 12.96
CA ASP A 53 -7.60 10.79 13.98
C ASP A 53 -7.72 11.40 15.38
N LYS A 54 -7.31 12.65 15.56
CA LYS A 54 -7.37 13.36 16.84
C LYS A 54 -8.81 13.67 17.28
N GLU A 55 -9.70 13.94 16.32
CA GLU A 55 -11.13 14.18 16.60
C GLU A 55 -11.80 12.95 17.25
N VAL A 56 -11.27 11.75 16.99
CA VAL A 56 -11.76 10.49 17.59
C VAL A 56 -10.86 9.97 18.72
N GLY A 57 -9.97 10.81 19.26
CA GLY A 57 -9.12 10.48 20.41
C GLY A 57 -7.89 9.63 20.06
N LEU A 58 -7.52 9.53 18.79
CA LEU A 58 -6.37 8.74 18.34
C LEU A 58 -5.21 9.63 17.88
N ASP A 59 -3.97 9.12 18.03
CA ASP A 59 -2.76 9.63 17.37
C ASP A 59 -2.21 8.50 16.49
N VAL A 60 -2.62 8.49 15.22
CA VAL A 60 -2.21 7.48 14.26
C VAL A 60 -0.78 7.73 13.82
N GLU A 61 0.10 6.75 14.02
CA GLU A 61 1.47 6.76 13.53
C GLU A 61 1.57 5.93 12.24
N LEU A 62 2.16 6.49 11.18
CA LEU A 62 2.34 5.81 9.90
C LEU A 62 3.76 5.26 9.81
N LEU A 63 3.90 3.94 9.94
CA LEU A 63 5.16 3.23 9.74
C LEU A 63 5.22 2.73 8.30
N TYR A 64 6.28 3.09 7.58
CA TYR A 64 6.42 2.73 6.17
C TYR A 64 7.34 1.53 5.98
N PHE A 65 6.89 0.59 5.15
CA PHE A 65 7.60 -0.64 4.79
C PHE A 65 7.80 -0.73 3.28
N SER A 66 8.83 -1.46 2.86
CA SER A 66 9.14 -1.65 1.43
C SER A 66 8.16 -2.60 0.75
N SER A 67 7.57 -3.51 1.50
CA SER A 67 6.55 -4.47 1.02
C SER A 67 5.58 -4.87 2.12
N GLY A 68 4.43 -5.45 1.75
CA GLY A 68 3.49 -6.02 2.71
C GLY A 68 4.08 -7.21 3.49
N MET A 69 5.01 -7.97 2.89
CA MET A 69 5.70 -9.06 3.59
C MET A 69 6.68 -8.53 4.62
N ASP A 70 7.37 -7.40 4.36
CA ASP A 70 8.24 -6.77 5.36
C ASP A 70 7.41 -6.28 6.55
N ALA A 71 6.24 -5.67 6.31
CA ALA A 71 5.30 -5.30 7.37
C ALA A 71 4.87 -6.52 8.20
N LEU A 72 4.47 -7.63 7.56
CA LEU A 72 4.06 -8.85 8.24
C LEU A 72 5.19 -9.47 9.08
N SER A 73 6.44 -9.37 8.66
CA SER A 73 7.59 -9.88 9.40
C SER A 73 7.76 -9.24 10.78
N THR A 74 7.21 -8.05 10.98
CA THR A 74 7.27 -7.31 12.25
C THR A 74 6.10 -7.59 13.20
N LEU A 75 5.07 -8.32 12.76
CA LEU A 75 3.89 -8.66 13.59
C LEU A 75 4.25 -9.35 14.91
N PRO A 76 5.19 -10.34 14.96
CA PRO A 76 5.55 -10.98 16.22
C PRO A 76 6.07 -9.99 17.27
N ALA A 77 6.67 -8.89 16.85
CA ALA A 77 7.16 -7.82 17.73
C ALA A 77 6.04 -6.81 18.10
N LYS A 78 4.81 -6.98 17.59
CA LYS A 78 3.66 -6.11 17.84
C LYS A 78 3.94 -4.62 17.55
N THR A 79 4.70 -4.37 16.47
CA THR A 79 5.14 -3.01 16.11
C THR A 79 4.01 -2.14 15.56
N TRP A 80 2.91 -2.74 15.11
CA TRP A 80 1.75 -2.03 14.58
C TRP A 80 0.44 -2.80 14.90
N VAL A 81 -0.69 -2.11 14.84
CA VAL A 81 -2.02 -2.62 15.21
C VAL A 81 -2.86 -2.95 13.97
N PHE A 82 -2.88 -2.06 12.99
CA PHE A 82 -3.51 -2.28 11.69
C PHE A 82 -2.66 -1.67 10.58
N GLY A 83 -2.96 -2.03 9.32
CA GLY A 83 -2.22 -1.51 8.18
C GLY A 83 -2.91 -1.80 6.85
N GLY A 84 -2.41 -1.17 5.78
CA GLY A 84 -2.83 -1.44 4.40
C GLY A 84 -1.76 -2.19 3.64
N MET A 85 -2.17 -3.21 2.91
CA MET A 85 -1.28 -4.02 2.08
C MET A 85 -2.08 -4.69 0.96
N GLY A 86 -1.39 -5.17 -0.06
CA GLY A 86 -2.00 -5.88 -1.16
C GLY A 86 -2.65 -7.21 -0.74
N ALA A 87 -3.51 -7.75 -1.58
CA ALA A 87 -4.28 -8.97 -1.30
C ALA A 87 -3.42 -10.17 -0.94
N ILE A 88 -2.25 -10.34 -1.58
CA ILE A 88 -1.39 -11.50 -1.33
C ILE A 88 -0.75 -11.45 0.07
N PRO A 89 -0.10 -10.35 0.51
CA PRO A 89 0.34 -10.23 1.89
C PRO A 89 -0.81 -10.33 2.90
N ALA A 90 -1.98 -9.74 2.63
CA ALA A 90 -3.14 -9.85 3.52
C ALA A 90 -3.58 -11.32 3.71
N LEU A 91 -3.62 -12.11 2.63
CA LEU A 91 -3.89 -13.56 2.70
C LEU A 91 -2.81 -14.29 3.51
N MET A 92 -1.54 -13.96 3.30
CA MET A 92 -0.44 -14.55 4.08
C MET A 92 -0.52 -14.21 5.56
N GLY A 93 -0.93 -12.97 5.89
CA GLY A 93 -1.21 -12.53 7.24
C GLY A 93 -2.31 -13.36 7.90
N ALA A 94 -3.43 -13.55 7.21
CA ALA A 94 -4.54 -14.38 7.70
C ALA A 94 -4.13 -15.85 7.91
N LEU A 95 -3.33 -16.42 7.01
CA LEU A 95 -2.92 -17.83 7.07
C LEU A 95 -1.83 -18.12 8.12
N ARG A 96 -1.01 -17.14 8.48
CA ARG A 96 0.21 -17.37 9.30
C ARG A 96 0.26 -16.55 10.58
N HIS A 97 -0.53 -15.49 10.70
CA HIS A 97 -0.43 -14.51 11.78
C HIS A 97 -1.79 -14.14 12.38
N ASP A 98 -2.86 -14.87 12.07
CA ASP A 98 -4.22 -14.65 12.57
C ASP A 98 -4.71 -13.21 12.37
N THR A 99 -4.31 -12.57 11.25
CA THR A 99 -4.80 -11.23 10.92
C THR A 99 -6.17 -11.28 10.27
N TYR A 100 -6.94 -10.21 10.43
CA TYR A 100 -8.27 -10.05 9.84
C TYR A 100 -8.27 -8.93 8.82
N VAL A 101 -8.95 -9.13 7.70
CA VAL A 101 -9.25 -8.07 6.74
C VAL A 101 -10.50 -7.35 7.22
N ILE A 102 -10.36 -6.09 7.61
CA ILE A 102 -11.44 -5.27 8.17
C ILE A 102 -12.06 -4.31 7.16
N ALA A 103 -11.35 -3.97 6.08
CA ALA A 103 -11.84 -3.11 5.01
C ALA A 103 -11.05 -3.33 3.71
N ASN A 104 -11.68 -3.04 2.57
CA ASN A 104 -11.01 -2.90 1.29
C ASN A 104 -10.80 -1.42 0.98
N CYS A 105 -9.58 -1.04 0.59
CA CYS A 105 -9.22 0.34 0.28
C CYS A 105 -9.31 0.66 -1.21
N ASN A 106 -9.09 -0.32 -2.09
CA ASN A 106 -9.02 -0.14 -3.54
C ASN A 106 -9.23 -1.45 -4.30
N ASP A 107 -9.48 -1.33 -5.60
CA ASP A 107 -9.48 -2.46 -6.54
C ASP A 107 -8.05 -2.64 -7.10
N GLU A 108 -7.38 -3.72 -6.72
CA GLU A 108 -6.01 -4.00 -7.15
C GLU A 108 -5.89 -4.37 -8.62
N ALA A 109 -6.96 -4.77 -9.31
CA ALA A 109 -6.94 -5.04 -10.73
C ALA A 109 -6.57 -3.80 -11.56
N MET A 110 -6.83 -2.60 -11.02
CA MET A 110 -6.58 -1.34 -11.71
C MET A 110 -5.22 -0.71 -11.37
N VAL A 111 -4.48 -1.26 -10.43
CA VAL A 111 -3.27 -0.62 -9.88
C VAL A 111 -1.99 -1.41 -10.11
N ASN A 112 -2.08 -2.71 -10.36
CA ASN A 112 -0.93 -3.55 -10.69
C ASN A 112 -0.71 -3.62 -12.19
N ALA A 113 0.55 -3.68 -12.62
CA ALA A 113 0.89 -3.84 -14.03
C ALA A 113 2.15 -4.68 -14.22
N VAL A 114 2.15 -5.50 -15.27
CA VAL A 114 3.35 -6.06 -15.88
C VAL A 114 3.73 -5.13 -17.03
N MET A 115 4.91 -4.53 -16.97
CA MET A 115 5.35 -3.50 -17.90
C MET A 115 6.61 -3.93 -18.65
N VAL A 116 6.68 -3.53 -19.89
CA VAL A 116 7.85 -3.70 -20.77
C VAL A 116 8.18 -2.37 -21.44
N ARG A 117 9.39 -2.26 -22.00
CA ARG A 117 9.76 -1.07 -22.77
C ARG A 117 8.94 -1.01 -24.08
N PRO A 118 8.69 0.20 -24.64
CA PRO A 118 7.88 0.36 -25.84
C PRO A 118 8.42 -0.38 -27.07
N ASP A 119 9.74 -0.52 -27.18
CA ASP A 119 10.45 -1.22 -28.26
C ASP A 119 10.60 -2.72 -28.04
N SER A 120 10.11 -3.24 -26.91
CA SER A 120 10.19 -4.67 -26.59
C SER A 120 9.49 -5.54 -27.64
N PRO A 121 10.12 -6.67 -28.03
CA PRO A 121 9.47 -7.66 -28.91
C PRO A 121 8.13 -8.17 -28.36
N ILE A 122 7.93 -8.13 -27.05
CA ILE A 122 6.67 -8.51 -26.37
C ILE A 122 5.49 -7.67 -26.88
N MET A 123 5.73 -6.39 -27.20
CA MET A 123 4.70 -5.47 -27.68
C MET A 123 4.23 -5.73 -29.12
N LYS A 124 4.94 -6.55 -29.88
CA LYS A 124 4.61 -6.81 -31.30
C LYS A 124 3.37 -7.66 -31.48
N THR A 125 2.99 -8.46 -30.50
CA THR A 125 1.82 -9.37 -30.59
C THR A 125 0.85 -9.08 -29.45
N LYS A 126 -0.40 -8.79 -29.80
CA LYS A 126 -1.51 -8.60 -28.87
C LYS A 126 -2.56 -9.71 -29.10
N GLY A 127 -3.14 -10.26 -28.03
CA GLY A 127 -4.20 -11.24 -28.11
C GLY A 127 -3.75 -12.60 -28.65
N TYR A 128 -2.53 -13.02 -28.35
CA TYR A 128 -2.04 -14.37 -28.62
C TYR A 128 -3.05 -15.43 -28.11
N ASN A 129 -3.43 -15.30 -26.84
CA ASN A 129 -4.51 -16.09 -26.27
C ASN A 129 -5.85 -15.39 -26.53
N LYS A 130 -6.75 -16.05 -27.27
CA LYS A 130 -8.05 -15.49 -27.65
C LYS A 130 -8.96 -15.17 -26.46
N SER A 131 -8.79 -15.84 -25.33
CA SER A 131 -9.51 -15.55 -24.09
C SER A 131 -9.03 -14.26 -23.42
N TYR A 132 -7.86 -13.74 -23.79
CA TYR A 132 -7.25 -12.53 -23.27
C TYR A 132 -6.81 -11.59 -24.41
N PRO A 133 -7.76 -11.01 -25.17
CA PRO A 133 -7.46 -10.32 -26.43
C PRO A 133 -6.66 -9.02 -26.24
N ASN A 134 -6.58 -8.51 -25.02
CA ASN A 134 -5.86 -7.28 -24.69
C ASN A 134 -4.45 -7.51 -24.11
N VAL A 135 -4.08 -8.77 -23.85
CA VAL A 135 -2.77 -9.12 -23.30
C VAL A 135 -1.74 -9.18 -24.43
N TYR A 136 -0.57 -8.60 -24.18
CA TYR A 136 0.57 -8.59 -25.09
C TYR A 136 1.54 -9.73 -24.77
N GLY A 137 2.26 -10.18 -25.81
CA GLY A 137 3.30 -11.20 -25.75
C GLY A 137 2.87 -12.53 -26.35
N THR A 138 3.88 -13.35 -26.58
CA THR A 138 3.77 -14.77 -26.94
C THR A 138 4.72 -15.57 -26.07
N PRO A 139 4.58 -16.89 -25.95
CA PRO A 139 5.53 -17.72 -25.21
C PRO A 139 6.98 -17.48 -25.66
N GLU A 140 7.22 -17.37 -26.95
CA GLU A 140 8.55 -17.18 -27.53
C GLU A 140 9.16 -15.82 -27.19
N SER A 141 8.33 -14.76 -27.12
CA SER A 141 8.79 -13.40 -26.80
C SER A 141 9.11 -13.20 -25.34
N VAL A 142 8.58 -14.06 -24.44
CA VAL A 142 8.67 -13.93 -22.97
C VAL A 142 9.63 -14.94 -22.35
N LYS A 143 9.73 -16.14 -22.92
CA LYS A 143 10.57 -17.21 -22.38
C LYS A 143 12.04 -16.76 -22.27
N GLY A 144 12.66 -17.07 -21.13
CA GLY A 144 14.05 -16.69 -20.81
C GLY A 144 14.27 -15.23 -20.42
N LYS A 145 13.22 -14.40 -20.39
CA LYS A 145 13.32 -12.98 -20.00
C LYS A 145 13.57 -12.79 -18.52
N THR A 146 14.26 -11.69 -18.20
CA THR A 146 14.48 -11.26 -16.80
C THR A 146 13.37 -10.33 -16.35
N VAL A 147 12.71 -10.69 -15.24
CA VAL A 147 11.62 -9.94 -14.63
C VAL A 147 12.08 -9.34 -13.31
N LEU A 148 11.95 -8.04 -13.15
CA LEU A 148 12.15 -7.33 -11.88
C LEU A 148 10.81 -7.29 -11.15
N CYS A 149 10.74 -7.87 -9.96
CA CYS A 149 9.48 -8.11 -9.26
C CYS A 149 9.66 -8.07 -7.74
N THR A 150 8.72 -7.46 -7.03
CA THR A 150 8.60 -7.67 -5.58
C THR A 150 7.84 -8.98 -5.37
N THR A 151 8.52 -10.02 -4.93
CA THR A 151 7.90 -11.35 -4.78
C THR A 151 6.91 -11.40 -3.62
N VAL A 152 5.95 -12.32 -3.70
CA VAL A 152 4.86 -12.50 -2.73
C VAL A 152 4.06 -11.20 -2.55
N SER A 153 3.75 -10.53 -3.67
CA SER A 153 2.93 -9.32 -3.75
C SER A 153 1.81 -9.49 -4.77
N SER A 154 0.87 -8.54 -4.80
CA SER A 154 -0.17 -8.50 -5.83
C SER A 154 0.41 -8.30 -7.24
N ALA A 155 1.50 -7.54 -7.37
CA ALA A 155 2.22 -7.39 -8.64
C ALA A 155 2.87 -8.72 -9.09
N HIS A 156 3.36 -9.54 -8.16
CA HIS A 156 3.83 -10.90 -8.46
C HIS A 156 2.67 -11.81 -8.92
N PHE A 157 1.51 -11.70 -8.29
CA PHE A 157 0.32 -12.41 -8.74
C PHE A 157 -0.12 -11.99 -10.15
N ALA A 158 -0.04 -10.70 -10.48
CA ALA A 158 -0.28 -10.20 -11.83
C ALA A 158 0.69 -10.82 -12.86
N LEU A 159 1.99 -10.92 -12.51
CA LEU A 159 3.00 -11.61 -13.33
C LEU A 159 2.61 -13.07 -13.58
N SER A 160 2.33 -13.82 -12.51
CA SER A 160 1.96 -15.25 -12.63
C SER A 160 0.72 -15.43 -13.47
N SER A 161 -0.27 -14.54 -13.35
CA SER A 161 -1.50 -14.54 -14.14
C SER A 161 -1.23 -14.25 -15.62
N TRP A 162 -0.38 -13.27 -15.92
CA TRP A 162 0.04 -12.94 -17.28
C TRP A 162 0.82 -14.09 -17.94
N LEU A 163 1.78 -14.69 -17.23
CA LEU A 163 2.50 -15.87 -17.71
C LEU A 163 1.55 -17.02 -18.02
N LYS A 164 0.60 -17.30 -17.12
CA LYS A 164 -0.43 -18.31 -17.31
C LYS A 164 -1.31 -18.03 -18.53
N ALA A 165 -1.68 -16.78 -18.78
CA ALA A 165 -2.44 -16.39 -19.98
C ALA A 165 -1.68 -16.68 -21.28
N LEU A 166 -0.35 -16.68 -21.25
CA LEU A 166 0.54 -17.04 -22.37
C LEU A 166 0.91 -18.54 -22.39
N GLY A 167 0.38 -19.35 -21.47
CA GLY A 167 0.75 -20.78 -21.35
C GLY A 167 2.12 -21.02 -20.75
N LEU A 168 2.66 -20.04 -20.02
CA LEU A 168 3.96 -20.09 -19.34
C LEU A 168 3.77 -20.22 -17.82
N THR A 169 4.89 -20.48 -17.14
CA THR A 169 5.05 -20.50 -15.69
C THR A 169 6.21 -19.62 -15.27
N GLU A 170 6.37 -19.39 -13.99
CA GLU A 170 7.52 -18.64 -13.45
C GLU A 170 8.87 -19.32 -13.74
N LYS A 171 8.89 -20.63 -14.02
CA LYS A 171 10.10 -21.36 -14.40
C LYS A 171 10.61 -21.00 -15.80
N ASP A 172 9.77 -20.39 -16.63
CA ASP A 172 10.11 -19.98 -17.98
C ASP A 172 10.77 -18.60 -18.05
N VAL A 173 10.89 -17.88 -16.91
CA VAL A 173 11.52 -16.56 -16.79
C VAL A 173 12.51 -16.54 -15.63
N THR A 174 13.35 -15.51 -15.58
CA THR A 174 14.25 -15.28 -14.46
C THR A 174 13.70 -14.14 -13.59
N ILE A 175 13.14 -14.45 -12.41
CA ILE A 175 12.61 -13.44 -11.50
C ILE A 175 13.74 -12.95 -10.59
N LYS A 176 13.97 -11.62 -10.58
CA LYS A 176 14.84 -10.92 -9.64
C LYS A 176 13.98 -10.18 -8.63
N ASN A 177 14.02 -10.65 -7.37
CA ASN A 177 13.28 -10.02 -6.28
C ASN A 177 13.95 -8.71 -5.86
N MET A 178 13.16 -7.64 -5.81
CA MET A 178 13.56 -6.33 -5.28
C MET A 178 12.33 -5.49 -4.95
N ASP A 179 12.50 -4.45 -4.13
CA ASP A 179 11.43 -3.50 -3.85
C ASP A 179 11.06 -2.69 -5.10
N GLN A 180 9.90 -2.05 -5.06
CA GLN A 180 9.31 -1.34 -6.19
C GLN A 180 10.17 -0.17 -6.71
N ALA A 181 10.77 0.59 -5.80
CA ALA A 181 11.59 1.75 -6.19
C ALA A 181 12.88 1.29 -6.87
N SER A 182 13.54 0.26 -6.31
CA SER A 182 14.72 -0.37 -6.90
C SER A 182 14.40 -1.05 -8.22
N ALA A 183 13.23 -1.72 -8.35
CA ALA A 183 12.79 -2.35 -9.59
C ALA A 183 12.59 -1.32 -10.70
N LEU A 184 11.91 -0.21 -10.39
CA LEU A 184 11.72 0.87 -11.37
C LEU A 184 13.06 1.50 -11.78
N ALA A 185 13.91 1.86 -10.81
CA ALA A 185 15.20 2.46 -11.10
C ALA A 185 16.07 1.53 -11.97
N ALA A 186 16.17 0.25 -11.62
CA ALA A 186 16.91 -0.73 -12.42
C ALA A 186 16.36 -0.85 -13.84
N PHE A 187 15.03 -0.86 -13.98
CA PHE A 187 14.36 -0.93 -15.27
C PHE A 187 14.59 0.30 -16.14
N GLU A 188 14.61 1.51 -15.54
CA GLU A 188 14.96 2.77 -16.21
C GLU A 188 16.40 2.76 -16.77
N TYR A 189 17.34 2.12 -16.05
CA TYR A 189 18.73 1.94 -16.50
C TYR A 189 18.93 0.76 -17.48
N GLY A 190 17.86 0.16 -17.99
CA GLY A 190 17.96 -0.92 -18.98
C GLY A 190 18.18 -2.30 -18.36
N ILE A 191 18.15 -2.45 -17.04
CA ILE A 191 18.31 -3.75 -16.35
C ILE A 191 16.96 -4.48 -16.37
N GLY A 192 16.96 -5.77 -16.70
CA GLY A 192 15.75 -6.58 -16.86
C GLY A 192 14.99 -6.26 -18.15
N ASP A 193 14.15 -7.18 -18.57
CA ASP A 193 13.31 -7.06 -19.76
C ASP A 193 11.89 -6.62 -19.41
N ILE A 194 11.42 -7.02 -18.22
CA ILE A 194 10.07 -6.88 -17.71
C ILE A 194 10.16 -6.35 -16.28
N VAL A 195 9.23 -5.49 -15.90
CA VAL A 195 9.08 -5.03 -14.51
C VAL A 195 7.62 -5.17 -14.07
N THR A 196 7.39 -5.56 -12.82
CA THR A 196 6.07 -5.54 -12.21
C THR A 196 5.98 -4.43 -11.19
N LEU A 197 4.99 -3.58 -11.33
CA LEU A 197 4.81 -2.40 -10.50
C LEU A 197 3.36 -2.29 -10.04
N TRP A 198 3.18 -1.56 -8.94
CA TRP A 198 1.87 -1.05 -8.52
C TRP A 198 1.85 0.48 -8.47
N ALA A 199 0.65 1.07 -8.43
CA ALA A 199 0.50 2.51 -8.33
C ALA A 199 1.04 3.03 -6.98
N PRO A 200 1.71 4.20 -6.95
CA PRO A 200 1.81 5.19 -8.05
C PRO A 200 2.95 4.94 -9.05
N LEU A 201 3.84 3.94 -8.81
CA LEU A 201 5.04 3.76 -9.63
C LEU A 201 4.73 3.31 -11.07
N THR A 202 3.59 2.68 -11.32
CA THR A 202 3.11 2.43 -12.69
C THR A 202 2.94 3.73 -13.49
N TYR A 203 2.43 4.80 -12.85
CA TYR A 203 2.28 6.12 -13.51
C TYR A 203 3.61 6.83 -13.67
N VAL A 204 4.51 6.70 -12.68
CA VAL A 204 5.89 7.24 -12.78
C VAL A 204 6.64 6.59 -13.93
N ALA A 205 6.58 5.26 -14.05
CA ALA A 205 7.18 4.50 -15.14
C ALA A 205 6.65 4.98 -16.51
N LYS A 206 5.34 5.11 -16.65
CA LYS A 206 4.73 5.65 -17.89
C LYS A 206 5.23 7.03 -18.26
N ALA A 207 5.33 7.93 -17.29
CA ALA A 207 5.77 9.30 -17.52
C ALA A 207 7.25 9.39 -17.93
N ARG A 208 8.10 8.51 -17.38
CA ARG A 208 9.56 8.54 -17.61
C ARG A 208 10.01 7.71 -18.81
N LEU A 209 9.38 6.60 -19.08
CA LEU A 209 9.75 5.68 -20.15
C LEU A 209 8.95 5.93 -21.45
N GLY A 210 8.16 6.99 -21.50
CA GLY A 210 7.18 7.23 -22.54
C GLY A 210 5.92 6.40 -22.30
N SER A 211 4.95 6.45 -23.21
CA SER A 211 3.71 5.66 -23.11
C SER A 211 3.98 4.15 -23.26
N GLY A 212 4.88 3.65 -22.41
CA GLY A 212 5.18 2.24 -22.25
C GLY A 212 3.87 1.52 -21.97
N GLN A 213 3.50 0.62 -22.89
CA GLN A 213 2.23 -0.04 -22.83
C GLN A 213 2.30 -1.16 -21.80
N HIS A 214 1.20 -1.39 -21.10
CA HIS A 214 1.08 -2.52 -20.21
C HIS A 214 1.09 -3.81 -21.03
N ALA A 215 1.90 -4.78 -20.62
CA ALA A 215 1.83 -6.12 -21.19
C ALA A 215 0.61 -6.90 -20.65
N ALA A 216 0.14 -6.49 -19.46
CA ALA A 216 -1.10 -6.96 -18.83
C ALA A 216 -1.63 -5.90 -17.85
#